data_89ff19f5233e97db45dacf7b091c9420
#
_entry.id   89ff19f5233e97db45dacf7b091c9420
#
_cell.length_a   1.000
_cell.length_b   1.000
_cell.length_c   1.000
_cell.angle_alpha   90.00
_cell.angle_beta   90.00
_cell.angle_gamma   90.00
#
_symmetry.space_group_name_H-M   'P 1'
#
loop_
_entity.id
_entity.type
_entity.pdbx_description
1 polymer ?
#
loop_
_entity_poly.entity_id
_entity_poly.type
_entity_poly.pdbx_seq_one_letter_code
_entity_poly.pdbx_strand_id
1 'polypeptide(L)'
;MTNNLAPKHKIVMLIDDDLIDNFINKKVVINSNFTDSVYVHSNAKSALEFLKNIEGFESEEASSILPSYIFLDINMPVSDGYYFLEEFKKLSDEITSGVKIVMLTSSLNPNDEIKSIAYKNVVSYMSKPLTSDSLVNMN
;
A
#
# COMPACT_ATOMS: atom_id res chain seq x y z
N MET A 1 4.71 7.11 29.19
CA MET A 1 5.63 6.00 28.98
C MET A 1 5.85 5.74 27.50
N THR A 2 7.06 5.58 27.12
CA THR A 2 7.40 5.34 25.72
C THR A 2 7.20 3.87 25.36
N ASN A 3 6.57 3.63 24.24
CA ASN A 3 6.49 2.29 23.71
C ASN A 3 7.82 1.97 23.01
N ASN A 4 8.55 1.00 23.55
CA ASN A 4 9.88 0.65 23.04
C ASN A 4 9.83 -0.45 21.98
N LEU A 5 8.63 -0.89 21.61
CA LEU A 5 8.49 -1.90 20.57
C LEU A 5 8.78 -1.29 19.20
N ALA A 6 9.52 -2.01 18.38
CA ALA A 6 9.72 -1.59 17.01
C ALA A 6 8.39 -1.63 16.25
N PRO A 7 8.21 -0.76 15.23
CA PRO A 7 7.04 -0.84 14.37
C PRO A 7 6.94 -2.21 13.70
N LYS A 8 5.73 -2.66 13.41
CA LYS A 8 5.49 -3.98 12.82
C LYS A 8 6.07 -4.13 11.42
N HIS A 9 6.04 -3.06 10.64
CA HIS A 9 6.49 -3.07 9.26
C HIS A 9 7.45 -1.93 9.02
N LYS A 10 8.43 -2.16 8.16
CA LYS A 10 9.50 -1.20 7.94
C LYS A 10 9.02 0.01 7.17
N ILE A 11 8.32 -0.22 6.07
CA ILE A 11 7.87 0.85 5.18
C ILE A 11 6.47 0.52 4.67
N VAL A 12 5.61 1.53 4.64
CA VAL A 12 4.26 1.44 4.08
C VAL A 12 4.11 2.51 3.01
N MET A 13 3.47 2.16 1.90
CA MET A 13 3.16 3.11 0.84
C MET A 13 1.65 3.36 0.80
N LEU A 14 1.27 4.61 0.69
CA LEU A 14 -0.13 5.01 0.51
C LEU A 14 -0.28 5.61 -0.88
N ILE A 15 -1.28 5.14 -1.63
CA ILE A 15 -1.58 5.66 -2.96
C ILE A 15 -3.04 6.07 -3.00
N ASP A 16 -3.29 7.37 -3.06
CA ASP A 16 -4.63 7.94 -3.06
C ASP A 16 -4.55 9.35 -3.65
N ASP A 17 -5.46 9.70 -4.54
CA ASP A 17 -5.48 11.03 -5.13
C ASP A 17 -6.03 12.09 -4.19
N ASP A 18 -6.68 11.68 -3.10
CA ASP A 18 -7.23 12.58 -2.11
C ASP A 18 -6.20 12.87 -1.02
N LEU A 19 -5.74 14.12 -0.95
CA LEU A 19 -4.70 14.51 0.01
C LEU A 19 -5.15 14.36 1.46
N ILE A 20 -6.44 14.55 1.72
CA ILE A 20 -7.00 14.41 3.07
C ILE A 20 -6.99 12.95 3.48
N ASP A 21 -7.42 12.06 2.59
CA ASP A 21 -7.40 10.63 2.87
C ASP A 21 -5.98 10.14 3.15
N ASN A 22 -5.00 10.59 2.36
CA ASN A 22 -3.60 10.23 2.60
C ASN A 22 -3.12 10.73 3.96
N PHE A 23 -3.50 11.95 4.33
CA PHE A 23 -3.12 12.53 5.62
C PHE A 23 -3.70 11.72 6.77
N ILE A 24 -4.98 11.39 6.71
CA ILE A 24 -5.66 10.62 7.76
C ILE A 24 -5.05 9.23 7.87
N ASN A 25 -4.90 8.54 6.74
CA ASN A 25 -4.38 7.18 6.73
C ASN A 25 -2.92 7.14 7.22
N LYS A 26 -2.12 8.13 6.86
CA LYS A 26 -0.75 8.21 7.35
C LYS A 26 -0.71 8.34 8.86
N LYS A 27 -1.57 9.18 9.44
CA LYS A 27 -1.65 9.32 10.89
C LYS A 27 -2.03 8.01 11.56
N VAL A 28 -2.97 7.29 10.98
CA VAL A 28 -3.41 6.02 11.56
C VAL A 28 -2.28 4.99 11.56
N VAL A 29 -1.58 4.83 10.44
CA VAL A 29 -0.51 3.82 10.37
C VAL A 29 0.65 4.15 11.29
N ILE A 30 0.97 5.42 11.49
CA ILE A 30 2.04 5.83 12.39
C ILE A 30 1.60 5.69 13.84
N ASN A 31 0.43 6.23 14.18
CA ASN A 31 -0.04 6.24 15.58
C ASN A 31 -0.34 4.83 16.11
N SER A 32 -0.70 3.89 15.23
CA SER A 32 -0.93 2.50 15.63
C SER A 32 0.35 1.68 15.71
N ASN A 33 1.49 2.29 15.46
CA ASN A 33 2.79 1.63 15.44
C ASN A 33 2.88 0.52 14.38
N PHE A 34 2.11 0.66 13.32
CA PHE A 34 2.17 -0.26 12.19
C PHE A 34 3.47 -0.05 11.40
N THR A 35 3.84 1.20 11.21
CA THR A 35 5.13 1.60 10.62
C THR A 35 5.51 2.99 11.12
N ASP A 36 6.78 3.33 11.06
CA ASP A 36 7.24 4.71 11.27
C ASP A 36 7.73 5.35 9.97
N SER A 37 7.65 4.64 8.86
CA SER A 37 8.13 5.14 7.57
C SER A 37 7.04 4.97 6.52
N VAL A 38 6.55 6.08 5.99
CA VAL A 38 5.43 6.10 5.05
C VAL A 38 5.81 6.86 3.79
N TYR A 39 5.62 6.20 2.65
CA TYR A 39 5.69 6.85 1.34
C TYR A 39 4.27 7.23 0.93
N VAL A 40 4.08 8.45 0.45
CA VAL A 40 2.78 8.91 0.00
C VAL A 40 2.84 9.27 -1.48
N HIS A 41 1.97 8.68 -2.26
CA HIS A 41 1.82 9.00 -3.68
C HIS A 41 0.39 9.41 -3.96
N SER A 42 0.24 10.42 -4.80
CA SER A 42 -1.09 10.94 -5.14
C SER A 42 -1.66 10.33 -6.42
N ASN A 43 -0.91 9.44 -7.07
CA ASN A 43 -1.40 8.74 -8.26
C ASN A 43 -0.61 7.45 -8.48
N ALA A 44 -1.20 6.57 -9.28
CA ALA A 44 -0.62 5.26 -9.56
C ALA A 44 0.71 5.36 -10.31
N LYS A 45 0.79 6.31 -11.24
CA LYS A 45 1.96 6.41 -12.10
C LYS A 45 3.24 6.74 -11.33
N SER A 46 3.17 7.70 -10.39
CA SER A 46 4.35 8.05 -9.61
C SER A 46 4.79 6.90 -8.71
N ALA A 47 3.84 6.17 -8.15
CA ALA A 47 4.15 5.00 -7.32
C ALA A 47 4.83 3.91 -8.15
N LEU A 48 4.32 3.66 -9.35
CA LEU A 48 4.92 2.66 -10.26
C LEU A 48 6.33 3.07 -10.69
N GLU A 49 6.56 4.33 -10.99
CA GLU A 49 7.89 4.82 -11.34
C GLU A 49 8.87 4.60 -10.21
N PHE A 50 8.45 4.88 -8.98
CA PHE A 50 9.27 4.63 -7.81
C PHE A 50 9.66 3.15 -7.71
N LEU A 51 8.69 2.25 -7.86
CA LEU A 51 8.96 0.82 -7.78
C LEU A 51 9.84 0.33 -8.93
N LYS A 52 9.62 0.84 -10.14
CA LYS A 52 10.46 0.49 -11.29
C LYS A 52 11.92 0.91 -11.09
N ASN A 53 12.13 2.05 -10.47
CA ASN A 53 13.48 2.52 -10.20
C ASN A 53 14.20 1.58 -9.23
N ILE A 54 13.47 0.95 -8.31
CA ILE A 54 14.05 0.01 -7.37
C ILE A 54 14.57 -1.23 -8.09
N GLU A 55 13.99 -1.61 -9.23
CA GLU A 55 14.46 -2.76 -10.00
C GLU A 55 15.93 -2.63 -10.43
N GLY A 56 16.43 -1.41 -10.53
CA GLY A 56 17.82 -1.17 -10.89
C GLY A 56 18.80 -1.27 -9.73
N PHE A 57 18.32 -1.50 -8.53
CA PHE A 57 19.17 -1.54 -7.34
C PHE A 57 19.59 -2.98 -7.05
N GLU A 58 20.69 -3.13 -6.31
CA GLU A 58 21.08 -4.44 -5.82
C GLU A 58 20.08 -4.95 -4.78
N SER A 59 20.00 -6.26 -4.61
CA SER A 59 18.98 -6.90 -3.77
C SER A 59 18.90 -6.34 -2.36
N GLU A 60 20.05 -6.11 -1.71
CA GLU A 60 20.06 -5.59 -0.35
C GLU A 60 19.54 -4.17 -0.28
N GLU A 61 19.93 -3.34 -1.24
CA GLU A 61 19.44 -1.98 -1.31
C GLU A 61 17.95 -1.95 -1.61
N ALA A 62 17.53 -2.77 -2.56
CA ALA A 62 16.12 -2.86 -2.93
C ALA A 62 15.26 -3.25 -1.73
N SER A 63 15.66 -4.29 -1.00
CA SER A 63 14.87 -4.75 0.14
C SER A 63 14.80 -3.72 1.27
N SER A 64 15.79 -2.83 1.37
CA SER A 64 15.80 -1.81 2.43
C SER A 64 14.85 -0.67 2.14
N ILE A 65 14.41 -0.47 0.90
CA ILE A 65 13.54 0.65 0.52
C ILE A 65 12.19 0.22 -0.04
N LEU A 66 11.98 -1.09 -0.28
CA LEU A 66 10.69 -1.60 -0.74
C LEU A 66 9.65 -1.50 0.38
N PRO A 67 8.42 -1.06 0.04
CA PRO A 67 7.35 -1.13 1.03
C PRO A 67 6.96 -2.59 1.27
N SER A 68 6.62 -2.90 2.51
CA SER A 68 6.06 -4.21 2.84
C SER A 68 4.55 -4.24 2.60
N TYR A 69 3.90 -3.09 2.72
CA TYR A 69 2.48 -2.93 2.44
C TYR A 69 2.24 -1.73 1.56
N ILE A 70 1.29 -1.87 0.64
CA ILE A 70 0.78 -0.76 -0.17
C ILE A 70 -0.72 -0.68 0.09
N PHE A 71 -1.19 0.47 0.55
CA PHE A 71 -2.63 0.76 0.68
C PHE A 71 -3.03 1.56 -0.54
N LEU A 72 -3.91 1.01 -1.35
CA LEU A 72 -4.20 1.49 -2.68
C LEU A 72 -5.68 1.85 -2.83
N ASP A 73 -5.95 3.11 -3.12
CA ASP A 73 -7.32 3.56 -3.43
C ASP A 73 -7.75 2.98 -4.78
N ILE A 74 -8.94 2.39 -4.82
CA ILE A 74 -9.48 1.83 -6.04
C ILE A 74 -9.86 2.92 -7.04
N ASN A 75 -10.53 3.96 -6.57
CA ASN A 75 -11.15 4.96 -7.44
C ASN A 75 -10.34 6.24 -7.53
N MET A 76 -9.44 6.30 -8.49
CA MET A 76 -8.68 7.49 -8.81
C MET A 76 -9.03 7.92 -10.23
N PRO A 77 -9.21 9.23 -10.49
CA PRO A 77 -9.82 9.68 -11.75
C PRO A 77 -9.03 9.40 -13.03
N VAL A 78 -7.71 9.41 -12.97
CA VAL A 78 -6.89 9.25 -14.19
C VAL A 78 -6.39 7.82 -14.35
N SER A 79 -5.88 7.25 -13.27
CA SER A 79 -5.34 5.88 -13.28
C SER A 79 -5.82 5.23 -11.99
N ASP A 80 -6.79 4.35 -12.09
CA ASP A 80 -7.37 3.73 -10.92
C ASP A 80 -6.49 2.63 -10.33
N GLY A 81 -6.98 2.03 -9.23
CA GLY A 81 -6.25 0.99 -8.53
C GLY A 81 -6.02 -0.24 -9.40
N TYR A 82 -6.93 -0.56 -10.30
CA TYR A 82 -6.76 -1.71 -11.19
C TYR A 82 -5.65 -1.50 -12.21
N TYR A 83 -5.52 -0.27 -12.70
CA TYR A 83 -4.39 0.07 -13.56
C TYR A 83 -3.07 -0.19 -12.82
N PHE A 84 -3.00 0.26 -11.56
CA PHE A 84 -1.81 0.01 -10.74
C PHE A 84 -1.54 -1.48 -10.61
N LEU A 85 -2.56 -2.28 -10.31
CA LEU A 85 -2.39 -3.72 -10.13
C LEU A 85 -1.89 -4.40 -11.41
N GLU A 86 -2.44 -4.00 -12.56
CA GLU A 86 -2.01 -4.57 -13.84
C GLU A 86 -0.55 -4.26 -14.14
N GLU A 87 -0.11 -3.04 -13.86
CA GLU A 87 1.28 -2.65 -14.10
C GLU A 87 2.21 -3.23 -13.04
N PHE A 88 1.74 -3.31 -11.80
CA PHE A 88 2.53 -3.87 -10.70
C PHE A 88 2.91 -5.33 -10.97
N LYS A 89 1.98 -6.13 -11.45
CA LYS A 89 2.24 -7.56 -11.67
C LYS A 89 3.28 -7.80 -12.78
N LYS A 90 3.58 -6.79 -13.58
CA LYS A 90 4.62 -6.89 -14.62
C LYS A 90 6.02 -6.62 -14.08
N LEU A 91 6.14 -6.12 -12.86
CA LEU A 91 7.44 -5.87 -12.24
C LEU A 91 8.12 -7.19 -11.90
N SER A 92 9.44 -7.13 -11.69
CA SER A 92 10.21 -8.35 -11.40
C SER A 92 9.76 -9.01 -10.09
N ASP A 93 10.01 -10.30 -9.98
CA ASP A 93 9.69 -11.04 -8.76
C ASP A 93 10.43 -10.51 -7.54
N GLU A 94 11.61 -9.95 -7.73
CA GLU A 94 12.36 -9.33 -6.64
C GLU A 94 11.58 -8.19 -6.00
N ILE A 95 10.80 -7.45 -6.81
CA ILE A 95 9.95 -6.37 -6.30
C ILE A 95 8.67 -6.94 -5.72
N THR A 96 7.99 -7.79 -6.46
CA THR A 96 6.60 -8.14 -6.13
C THR A 96 6.47 -9.18 -5.03
N SER A 97 7.45 -10.05 -4.85
CA SER A 97 7.30 -11.21 -3.96
C SER A 97 7.10 -10.85 -2.48
N GLY A 98 7.64 -9.72 -2.05
CA GLY A 98 7.56 -9.33 -0.64
C GLY A 98 6.55 -8.22 -0.35
N VAL A 99 5.78 -7.78 -1.34
CA VAL A 99 4.87 -6.64 -1.18
C VAL A 99 3.43 -7.14 -1.09
N LYS A 100 2.74 -6.72 -0.04
CA LYS A 100 1.31 -7.00 0.15
C LYS A 100 0.51 -5.75 -0.14
N ILE A 101 -0.61 -5.92 -0.84
CA ILE A 101 -1.45 -4.79 -1.24
C ILE A 101 -2.80 -4.90 -0.55
N VAL A 102 -3.25 -3.79 0.02
CA VAL A 102 -4.58 -3.66 0.60
C VAL A 102 -5.34 -2.66 -0.25
N MET A 103 -6.48 -3.10 -0.79
CA MET A 103 -7.34 -2.22 -1.58
C MET A 103 -8.23 -1.41 -0.64
N LEU A 104 -8.30 -0.11 -0.87
CA LEU A 104 -9.16 0.78 -0.09
C LEU A 104 -10.24 1.37 -0.96
N THR A 105 -11.43 1.52 -0.40
CA THR A 105 -12.55 2.14 -1.11
C THR A 105 -13.39 2.96 -0.15
N SER A 106 -14.02 4.02 -0.67
CA SER A 106 -15.00 4.77 0.10
C SER A 106 -16.37 4.08 0.11
N SER A 107 -16.57 3.07 -0.75
CA SER A 107 -17.84 2.36 -0.85
C SER A 107 -17.59 0.89 -1.18
N LEU A 108 -17.84 0.03 -0.20
CA LEU A 108 -17.63 -1.42 -0.38
C LEU A 108 -18.57 -1.98 -1.46
N ASN A 109 -18.02 -2.83 -2.32
CA ASN A 109 -18.75 -3.43 -3.42
C ASN A 109 -18.25 -4.87 -3.60
N PRO A 110 -19.14 -5.88 -3.52
CA PRO A 110 -18.71 -7.29 -3.64
C PRO A 110 -18.00 -7.60 -4.95
N ASN A 111 -18.38 -6.98 -6.06
CA ASN A 111 -17.72 -7.21 -7.34
C ASN A 111 -16.28 -6.69 -7.34
N ASP A 112 -16.05 -5.54 -6.72
CA ASP A 112 -14.71 -4.99 -6.57
C ASP A 112 -13.86 -5.86 -5.66
N GLU A 113 -14.45 -6.41 -4.62
CA GLU A 113 -13.74 -7.31 -3.72
C GLU A 113 -13.27 -8.55 -4.48
N ILE A 114 -14.16 -9.19 -5.22
CA ILE A 114 -13.83 -10.40 -5.99
C ILE A 114 -12.73 -10.09 -7.01
N LYS A 115 -12.87 -8.98 -7.73
CA LYS A 115 -11.90 -8.57 -8.73
C LYS A 115 -10.53 -8.29 -8.12
N SER A 116 -10.52 -7.62 -6.96
CA SER A 116 -9.26 -7.25 -6.28
C SER A 116 -8.52 -8.47 -5.77
N ILE A 117 -9.22 -9.38 -5.14
CA ILE A 117 -8.61 -10.57 -4.52
C ILE A 117 -8.02 -11.51 -5.56
N ALA A 118 -8.49 -11.42 -6.81
CA ALA A 118 -7.91 -12.23 -7.89
C ALA A 118 -6.44 -11.88 -8.17
N TYR A 119 -5.97 -10.69 -7.77
CA TYR A 119 -4.57 -10.33 -7.92
C TYR A 119 -3.76 -10.95 -6.78
N LYS A 120 -2.66 -11.60 -7.14
CA LYS A 120 -1.84 -12.38 -6.22
C LYS A 120 -1.37 -11.62 -4.98
N ASN A 121 -1.01 -10.35 -5.15
CA ASN A 121 -0.44 -9.55 -4.05
C ASN A 121 -1.49 -8.89 -3.18
N VAL A 122 -2.76 -8.90 -3.58
CA VAL A 122 -3.83 -8.30 -2.80
C VAL A 122 -4.22 -9.23 -1.67
N VAL A 123 -4.04 -8.76 -0.44
CA VAL A 123 -4.31 -9.56 0.76
C VAL A 123 -5.58 -9.13 1.48
N SER A 124 -6.10 -7.95 1.17
CA SER A 124 -7.29 -7.45 1.83
C SER A 124 -7.98 -6.36 1.01
N TYR A 125 -9.26 -6.17 1.28
CA TYR A 125 -10.11 -5.16 0.66
C TYR A 125 -10.95 -4.56 1.77
N MET A 126 -10.83 -3.25 2.00
CA MET A 126 -11.50 -2.63 3.13
C MET A 126 -11.91 -1.19 2.83
N SER A 127 -12.81 -0.67 3.66
CA SER A 127 -13.29 0.70 3.49
C SER A 127 -12.36 1.71 4.12
N LYS A 128 -12.32 2.91 3.54
CA LYS A 128 -11.63 4.06 4.12
C LYS A 128 -12.50 4.68 5.21
N PRO A 129 -11.91 5.35 6.19
CA PRO A 129 -10.47 5.45 6.43
C PRO A 129 -9.94 4.21 7.14
N LEU A 130 -8.62 4.04 7.12
CA LEU A 130 -7.97 3.02 7.93
C LEU A 130 -8.23 3.30 9.41
N THR A 131 -8.29 2.24 10.20
CA THR A 131 -8.42 2.35 11.65
C THR A 131 -7.36 1.48 12.31
N SER A 132 -7.07 1.77 13.59
CA SER A 132 -6.14 0.92 14.34
C SER A 132 -6.62 -0.54 14.36
N ASP A 133 -7.92 -0.76 14.50
CA ASP A 133 -8.48 -2.12 14.52
C ASP A 133 -8.24 -2.85 13.20
N SER A 134 -8.44 -2.17 12.06
CA SER A 134 -8.21 -2.81 10.77
C SER A 134 -6.75 -3.19 10.58
N LEU A 135 -5.82 -2.39 11.10
CA LEU A 135 -4.39 -2.69 11.00
C LEU A 135 -3.98 -3.82 11.92
N VAL A 136 -4.52 -3.88 13.12
CA VAL A 136 -4.22 -4.97 14.07
C VAL A 136 -4.60 -6.32 13.49
N ASN A 137 -5.72 -6.38 12.78
CA ASN A 137 -6.24 -7.63 12.23
C ASN A 137 -5.52 -8.08 10.95
N MET A 138 -4.67 -7.24 10.38
CA MET A 138 -3.99 -7.55 9.13
C MET A 138 -2.73 -8.38 9.28
N ASN A 139 -2.27 -8.55 10.42
CA ASN A 139 -0.97 -9.12 10.58
C ASN A 139 -0.85 -10.60 10.21
#